data_3e0226a7c49254fde425f262b33ea965
#
_entry.id   3e0226a7c49254fde425f262b33ea965
#
_cell.length_a   1.000
_cell.length_b   1.000
_cell.length_c   1.000
_cell.angle_alpha   90.00
_cell.angle_beta   90.00
_cell.angle_gamma   90.00
#
_symmetry.space_group_name_H-M   'P 1'
#
loop_
_entity.id
_entity.type
_entity.pdbx_description
1 polymer ?
#
loop_
_entity_poly.entity_id
_entity_poly.type
_entity_poly.pdbx_seq_one_letter_code
_entity_poly.pdbx_strand_id
1 'polypeptide(L)'
;MNEEQLQEKSKDSLKKYWIDLVEKAKAWKIDPVIWREEEIRRAIQILSRRTKNNPVLIWDPWVWKTAIVEWIAKKIAENDIPDNLIWKKIISLDMWALLAWAMYKWEFEERFKSVIKEVEKSEWEIILFIDEIHTIVGAWNAEWQNDAWNLLKPSLARWELHLIWATTINEYRKYIEKDPALERRFASVMVDEPNKNDTLAILRWIKDKYEAHHWIKITDSAIETAVDLAIKYISDRKLPDKAI
;
A
#
# COMPACT_ATOMS: atom_id res chain seq x y z
N MET A 1 22.97 26.11 -17.02
CA MET A 1 21.92 25.52 -16.16
C MET A 1 22.68 24.85 -15.03
N ASN A 2 22.54 25.33 -13.78
CA ASN A 2 23.33 24.84 -12.65
C ASN A 2 22.86 23.45 -12.24
N GLU A 3 23.76 22.64 -11.65
CA GLU A 3 23.45 21.29 -11.16
C GLU A 3 22.24 21.26 -10.20
N GLU A 4 22.04 22.29 -9.38
CA GLU A 4 20.87 22.47 -8.52
C GLU A 4 19.56 22.57 -9.31
N GLN A 5 19.52 23.28 -10.42
CA GLN A 5 18.33 23.41 -11.29
C GLN A 5 18.02 22.09 -12.03
N LEU A 6 19.02 21.29 -12.32
CA LEU A 6 18.86 19.95 -12.89
C LEU A 6 18.33 18.95 -11.85
N GLN A 7 18.79 19.07 -10.59
CA GLN A 7 18.30 18.24 -9.48
C GLN A 7 16.87 18.59 -9.10
N GLU A 8 16.50 19.85 -9.09
CA GLU A 8 15.15 20.32 -8.80
C GLU A 8 14.15 19.90 -9.87
N LYS A 9 14.51 20.01 -11.16
CA LYS A 9 13.71 19.46 -12.26
C LYS A 9 13.59 17.94 -12.23
N SER A 10 14.61 17.23 -11.80
CA SER A 10 14.58 15.78 -11.60
C SER A 10 13.62 15.40 -10.46
N LYS A 11 13.67 16.10 -9.33
CA LYS A 11 12.76 15.91 -8.18
C LYS A 11 11.29 16.14 -8.54
N ASP A 12 11.00 17.21 -9.28
CA ASP A 12 9.64 17.53 -9.71
C ASP A 12 9.12 16.53 -10.75
N SER A 13 9.99 15.97 -11.58
CA SER A 13 9.58 14.93 -12.52
C SER A 13 9.23 13.61 -11.84
N LEU A 14 9.85 13.29 -10.71
CA LEU A 14 9.59 12.07 -9.93
C LEU A 14 8.30 12.16 -9.09
N LYS A 15 7.93 13.35 -8.64
CA LYS A 15 6.65 13.58 -7.92
C LYS A 15 5.41 13.19 -8.73
N LYS A 16 5.54 13.01 -10.04
CA LYS A 16 4.46 12.51 -10.91
C LYS A 16 4.13 11.03 -10.68
N TYR A 17 5.06 10.28 -10.09
CA TYR A 17 4.94 8.83 -9.91
C TYR A 17 4.62 8.42 -8.48
N TRP A 18 4.50 9.39 -7.56
CA TRP A 18 4.28 9.10 -6.16
C TRP A 18 3.27 10.05 -5.48
N ILE A 19 2.62 9.53 -4.46
CA ILE A 19 1.67 10.27 -3.63
C ILE A 19 2.17 10.23 -2.19
N ASP A 20 2.38 11.40 -1.57
CA ASP A 20 2.68 11.48 -0.14
C ASP A 20 1.37 11.26 0.65
N LEU A 21 1.27 10.09 1.29
CA LEU A 21 0.09 9.71 2.06
C LEU A 21 -0.02 10.49 3.38
N VAL A 22 1.11 10.92 3.97
CA VAL A 22 1.09 11.72 5.20
C VAL A 22 0.57 13.13 4.91
N GLU A 23 1.00 13.74 3.81
CA GLU A 23 0.46 15.03 3.34
C GLU A 23 -1.04 14.93 3.01
N LYS A 24 -1.42 13.84 2.35
CA LYS A 24 -2.84 13.54 2.06
C LYS A 24 -3.65 13.41 3.36
N ALA A 25 -3.11 12.77 4.39
CA ALA A 25 -3.72 12.62 5.70
C ALA A 25 -3.91 13.96 6.41
N LYS A 26 -2.88 14.81 6.42
CA LYS A 26 -2.94 16.16 6.99
C LYS A 26 -4.02 17.03 6.33
N ALA A 27 -4.27 16.82 5.05
CA ALA A 27 -5.32 17.51 4.32
C ALA A 27 -6.74 16.95 4.55
N TRP A 28 -6.93 16.07 5.54
CA TRP A 28 -8.22 15.42 5.88
C TRP A 28 -8.87 14.65 4.71
N LYS A 29 -8.05 14.16 3.78
CA LYS A 29 -8.50 13.42 2.58
C LYS A 29 -8.45 11.90 2.76
N ILE A 30 -8.26 11.41 3.99
CA ILE A 30 -8.20 9.99 4.29
C ILE A 30 -9.41 9.59 5.13
N ASP A 31 -10.10 8.60 4.65
CA ASP A 31 -11.23 8.00 5.33
C ASP A 31 -10.78 7.19 6.55
N PRO A 32 -11.48 7.23 7.69
CA PRO A 32 -11.14 6.41 8.83
C PRO A 32 -11.26 4.93 8.49
N VAL A 33 -10.24 4.16 8.83
CA VAL A 33 -10.28 2.69 8.78
C VAL A 33 -10.79 2.19 10.12
N ILE A 34 -11.88 1.49 10.08
CA ILE A 34 -12.51 0.88 11.23
C ILE A 34 -12.14 -0.61 11.18
N TRP A 35 -11.78 -1.20 12.35
CA TRP A 35 -11.52 -2.64 12.56
C TRP A 35 -10.22 -3.25 11.98
N ARG A 36 -9.16 -2.47 11.81
CA ARG A 36 -7.83 -2.95 11.40
C ARG A 36 -6.73 -2.57 12.40
N GLU A 37 -7.10 -2.33 13.65
CA GLU A 37 -6.16 -1.85 14.68
C GLU A 37 -5.02 -2.82 14.93
N GLU A 38 -5.29 -4.13 14.93
CA GLU A 38 -4.29 -5.16 15.14
C GLU A 38 -3.27 -5.22 14.01
N GLU A 39 -3.73 -5.21 12.76
CA GLU A 39 -2.85 -5.22 11.58
C GLU A 39 -2.04 -3.94 11.49
N ILE A 40 -2.67 -2.78 11.76
CA ILE A 40 -2.00 -1.48 11.80
C ILE A 40 -0.94 -1.46 12.90
N ARG A 41 -1.29 -1.88 14.12
CA ARG A 41 -0.36 -1.97 15.25
C ARG A 41 0.82 -2.87 14.93
N ARG A 42 0.57 -4.04 14.33
CA ARG A 42 1.61 -4.99 13.93
C ARG A 42 2.52 -4.42 12.85
N ALA A 43 1.97 -3.75 11.85
CA ALA A 43 2.76 -3.09 10.81
C ALA A 43 3.66 -1.99 11.39
N ILE A 44 3.13 -1.16 12.30
CA ILE A 44 3.90 -0.14 13.02
C ILE A 44 5.02 -0.76 13.87
N GLN A 45 4.72 -1.84 14.59
CA GLN A 45 5.74 -2.57 15.35
C GLN A 45 6.86 -3.12 14.46
N ILE A 46 6.52 -3.63 13.27
CA ILE A 46 7.50 -4.12 12.31
C ILE A 46 8.35 -2.97 11.80
N LEU A 47 7.76 -1.85 11.39
CA LEU A 47 8.47 -0.66 10.93
C LEU A 47 9.44 -0.10 11.97
N SER A 48 9.15 -0.29 13.25
CA SER A 48 9.99 0.18 14.38
C SER A 48 11.15 -0.77 14.73
N ARG A 49 11.26 -1.94 14.10
CA ARG A 49 12.33 -2.91 14.37
C ARG A 49 13.66 -2.48 13.75
N ARG A 50 14.75 -3.03 14.31
CA ARG A 50 16.09 -2.89 13.71
C ARG A 50 16.33 -3.84 12.54
N THR A 51 15.66 -4.99 12.55
CA THR A 51 15.77 -6.04 11.53
C THR A 51 14.37 -6.53 11.16
N LYS A 52 14.20 -7.08 9.95
CA LYS A 52 12.87 -7.46 9.42
C LYS A 52 11.83 -6.34 9.58
N ASN A 53 12.26 -5.13 9.24
CA ASN A 53 11.52 -3.89 9.45
C ASN A 53 10.63 -3.47 8.27
N ASN A 54 10.51 -4.31 7.25
CA ASN A 54 9.64 -4.09 6.10
C ASN A 54 8.38 -4.97 6.23
N PRO A 55 7.21 -4.41 6.55
CA PRO A 55 5.98 -5.18 6.60
C PRO A 55 5.51 -5.58 5.20
N VAL A 56 5.11 -6.83 5.05
CA VAL A 56 4.36 -7.31 3.90
C VAL A 56 2.93 -7.54 4.35
N LEU A 57 2.02 -6.75 3.83
CA LEU A 57 0.59 -6.93 4.03
C LEU A 57 0.13 -8.02 3.06
N ILE A 58 -0.29 -9.16 3.60
CA ILE A 58 -0.72 -10.33 2.82
C ILE A 58 -2.23 -10.49 3.00
N TRP A 59 -2.94 -10.61 1.89
CA TRP A 59 -4.39 -10.77 1.89
C TRP A 59 -4.90 -11.62 0.74
N ASP A 60 -6.15 -12.00 0.86
CA ASP A 60 -6.94 -12.48 -0.25
C ASP A 60 -7.43 -11.31 -1.15
N PRO A 61 -7.63 -11.50 -2.45
CA PRO A 61 -8.22 -10.49 -3.32
C PRO A 61 -9.50 -9.89 -2.72
N TRP A 62 -9.77 -8.59 -3.00
CA TRP A 62 -11.00 -7.87 -2.60
C TRP A 62 -11.08 -7.37 -1.13
N VAL A 63 -9.95 -7.17 -0.46
CA VAL A 63 -9.90 -6.51 0.86
C VAL A 63 -9.28 -5.11 0.72
N TRP A 64 -9.77 -4.13 1.45
CA TRP A 64 -9.35 -2.72 1.39
C TRP A 64 -7.90 -2.53 1.89
N LYS A 65 -6.97 -2.68 0.98
CA LYS A 65 -5.52 -2.79 1.20
C LYS A 65 -4.87 -1.47 1.55
N THR A 66 -5.12 -0.47 0.71
CA THR A 66 -4.50 0.85 0.80
C THR A 66 -4.92 1.56 2.09
N ALA A 67 -6.10 1.22 2.61
CA ALA A 67 -6.66 1.79 3.81
C ALA A 67 -5.76 1.59 5.05
N ILE A 68 -5.11 0.43 5.22
CA ILE A 68 -4.18 0.18 6.33
C ILE A 68 -2.99 1.15 6.27
N VAL A 69 -2.42 1.34 5.08
CA VAL A 69 -1.25 2.22 4.89
C VAL A 69 -1.64 3.69 5.03
N GLU A 70 -2.79 4.07 4.52
CA GLU A 70 -3.37 5.40 4.72
C GLU A 70 -3.61 5.70 6.20
N TRP A 71 -4.03 4.70 6.98
CA TRP A 71 -4.21 4.88 8.42
C TRP A 71 -2.88 5.00 9.18
N ILE A 72 -1.86 4.24 8.79
CA ILE A 72 -0.50 4.44 9.33
C ILE A 72 -0.02 5.86 9.02
N ALA A 73 -0.25 6.36 7.81
CA ALA A 73 0.08 7.72 7.43
C ALA A 73 -0.68 8.76 8.26
N LYS A 74 -1.95 8.50 8.59
CA LYS A 74 -2.75 9.35 9.47
C LYS A 74 -2.19 9.37 10.89
N LYS A 75 -1.82 8.20 11.44
CA LYS A 75 -1.18 8.12 12.77
C LYS A 75 0.15 8.88 12.81
N ILE A 76 0.95 8.86 11.74
CA ILE A 76 2.15 9.69 11.61
C ILE A 76 1.76 11.18 11.63
N ALA A 77 0.74 11.59 10.86
CA ALA A 77 0.29 12.96 10.78
C ALA A 77 -0.24 13.51 12.12
N GLU A 78 -0.85 12.65 12.93
CA GLU A 78 -1.40 12.94 14.26
C GLU A 78 -0.37 12.78 15.39
N ASN A 79 0.86 12.34 15.09
CA ASN A 79 1.91 11.97 16.05
C ASN A 79 1.50 10.85 17.03
N ASP A 80 0.54 10.01 16.65
CA ASP A 80 0.09 8.83 17.41
C ASP A 80 0.86 7.58 16.98
N ILE A 81 2.19 7.66 17.05
CA ILE A 81 3.10 6.63 16.56
C ILE A 81 4.43 6.68 17.37
N PRO A 82 5.21 5.59 17.45
CA PRO A 82 6.52 5.62 18.10
C PRO A 82 7.46 6.70 17.56
N ASP A 83 8.27 7.29 18.46
CA ASP A 83 9.14 8.44 18.17
C ASP A 83 10.03 8.28 16.93
N ASN A 84 10.50 7.06 16.67
CA ASN A 84 11.34 6.75 15.52
C ASN A 84 10.61 6.80 14.16
N LEU A 85 9.29 6.99 14.18
CA LEU A 85 8.47 7.07 12.97
C LEU A 85 7.79 8.44 12.79
N ILE A 86 7.83 9.34 13.78
CA ILE A 86 7.10 10.63 13.77
C ILE A 86 7.45 11.50 12.55
N TRP A 87 8.72 11.52 12.14
CA TRP A 87 9.20 12.39 11.05
C TRP A 87 9.20 11.69 9.68
N LYS A 88 8.69 10.48 9.60
CA LYS A 88 8.70 9.73 8.36
C LYS A 88 7.56 10.12 7.44
N LYS A 89 7.81 9.98 6.14
CA LYS A 89 6.82 10.12 5.08
C LYS A 89 6.50 8.74 4.52
N ILE A 90 5.25 8.52 4.17
CA ILE A 90 4.85 7.33 3.42
C ILE A 90 4.54 7.76 2.00
N ILE A 91 5.36 7.29 1.07
CA ILE A 91 5.22 7.57 -0.35
C ILE A 91 4.61 6.36 -1.04
N SER A 92 3.38 6.52 -1.52
CA SER A 92 2.74 5.51 -2.37
C SER A 92 3.23 5.65 -3.79
N LEU A 93 3.84 4.58 -4.32
CA LEU A 93 4.35 4.54 -5.68
C LEU A 93 3.26 4.11 -6.65
N ASP A 94 2.98 4.96 -7.62
CA ASP A 94 2.08 4.63 -8.72
C ASP A 94 2.84 3.85 -9.81
N MET A 95 2.73 2.53 -9.74
CA MET A 95 3.39 1.64 -10.69
C MET A 95 2.82 1.78 -12.11
N TRP A 96 1.53 2.13 -12.25
CA TRP A 96 0.92 2.38 -13.56
C TRP A 96 1.44 3.68 -14.19
N ALA A 97 1.62 4.72 -13.38
CA ALA A 97 2.22 5.97 -13.87
C ALA A 97 3.67 5.77 -14.33
N LEU A 98 4.43 4.88 -13.66
CA LEU A 98 5.79 4.53 -14.09
C LEU A 98 5.82 3.79 -15.44
N LEU A 99 4.82 2.92 -15.67
CA LEU A 99 4.67 2.18 -16.93
C LEU A 99 4.06 3.02 -18.04
N ALA A 100 3.19 3.98 -17.68
CA ALA A 100 2.58 4.85 -18.67
C ALA A 100 3.66 5.55 -19.50
N TRP A 101 3.51 5.48 -20.82
CA TRP A 101 4.46 6.09 -21.77
C TRP A 101 5.86 5.44 -21.80
N ALA A 102 6.12 4.33 -21.11
CA ALA A 102 7.32 3.54 -21.30
C ALA A 102 7.13 2.68 -22.56
N MET A 103 7.74 3.07 -23.67
CA MET A 103 7.71 2.28 -24.90
C MET A 103 8.62 1.05 -24.80
N TYR A 104 9.67 1.13 -23.97
CA TYR A 104 10.68 0.10 -23.81
C TYR A 104 10.94 -0.22 -22.33
N LYS A 105 11.34 -1.45 -22.06
CA LYS A 105 11.68 -1.96 -20.71
C LYS A 105 12.71 -1.10 -19.98
N TRP A 106 13.76 -0.67 -20.66
CA TRP A 106 14.83 0.14 -20.07
C TRP A 106 14.35 1.50 -19.55
N GLU A 107 13.32 2.09 -20.17
CA GLU A 107 12.72 3.36 -19.70
C GLU A 107 12.02 3.19 -18.35
N PHE A 108 11.27 2.10 -18.16
CA PHE A 108 10.69 1.75 -16.87
C PHE A 108 11.79 1.53 -15.83
N GLU A 109 12.80 0.73 -16.15
CA GLU A 109 13.91 0.45 -15.23
C GLU A 109 14.64 1.71 -14.81
N GLU A 110 14.90 2.64 -15.72
CA GLU A 110 15.57 3.90 -15.44
C GLU A 110 14.72 4.78 -14.51
N ARG A 111 13.42 4.92 -14.79
CA ARG A 111 12.49 5.66 -13.93
C ARG A 111 12.41 5.05 -12.55
N PHE A 112 12.26 3.73 -12.47
CA PHE A 112 12.16 3.02 -11.20
C PHE A 112 13.46 3.13 -10.38
N LYS A 113 14.62 2.97 -11.02
CA LYS A 113 15.93 3.21 -10.40
C LYS A 113 16.10 4.64 -9.89
N SER A 114 15.58 5.62 -10.62
CA SER A 114 15.62 7.03 -10.21
C SER A 114 14.77 7.27 -8.96
N VAL A 115 13.58 6.66 -8.86
CA VAL A 115 12.74 6.72 -7.65
C VAL A 115 13.45 6.07 -6.47
N ILE A 116 14.01 4.86 -6.63
CA ILE A 116 14.74 4.18 -5.56
C ILE A 116 15.91 5.04 -5.05
N LYS A 117 16.71 5.59 -5.96
CA LYS A 117 17.83 6.46 -5.60
C LYS A 117 17.40 7.72 -4.83
N GLU A 118 16.26 8.29 -5.15
CA GLU A 118 15.74 9.46 -4.43
C GLU A 118 15.27 9.07 -3.03
N VAL A 119 14.64 7.90 -2.87
CA VAL A 119 14.26 7.36 -1.56
C VAL A 119 15.52 7.06 -0.73
N GLU A 120 16.55 6.45 -1.30
CA GLU A 120 17.83 6.18 -0.62
C GLU A 120 18.50 7.47 -0.12
N LYS A 121 18.47 8.54 -0.91
CA LYS A 121 19.02 9.85 -0.53
C LYS A 121 18.28 10.53 0.63
N SER A 122 17.05 10.11 0.91
CA SER A 122 16.25 10.68 2.00
C SER A 122 16.69 10.19 3.39
N GLU A 123 17.77 9.42 3.49
CA GLU A 123 18.35 8.97 4.76
C GLU A 123 17.32 8.42 5.76
N TRP A 124 16.43 7.52 5.28
CA TRP A 124 15.41 6.86 6.10
C TRP A 124 14.16 7.72 6.44
N GLU A 125 14.03 8.92 5.90
CA GLU A 125 12.83 9.73 6.10
C GLU A 125 11.61 9.18 5.34
N ILE A 126 11.85 8.44 4.26
CA ILE A 126 10.79 7.92 3.38
C ILE A 126 10.59 6.42 3.60
N ILE A 127 9.34 6.05 3.82
CA ILE A 127 8.85 4.66 3.73
C ILE A 127 8.13 4.55 2.40
N LEU A 128 8.63 3.69 1.52
CA LEU A 128 8.02 3.47 0.22
C LEU A 128 6.86 2.47 0.37
N PHE A 129 5.70 2.80 -0.16
CA PHE A 129 4.59 1.86 -0.26
C PHE A 129 4.42 1.41 -1.71
N ILE A 130 4.43 0.10 -1.91
CA ILE A 130 4.20 -0.52 -3.23
C ILE A 130 3.00 -1.44 -3.11
N ASP A 131 1.96 -1.10 -3.88
CA ASP A 131 0.77 -1.93 -3.99
C ASP A 131 0.88 -2.83 -5.22
N GLU A 132 0.55 -4.10 -5.05
CA GLU A 132 0.36 -5.08 -6.12
C GLU A 132 1.37 -5.00 -7.27
N ILE A 133 2.66 -5.14 -6.98
CA ILE A 133 3.73 -5.18 -8.01
C ILE A 133 3.40 -6.14 -9.17
N HIS A 134 2.57 -7.14 -8.91
CA HIS A 134 2.17 -8.14 -9.89
C HIS A 134 1.19 -7.64 -10.95
N THR A 135 0.46 -6.55 -10.70
CA THR A 135 -0.47 -5.98 -11.68
C THR A 135 0.27 -5.48 -12.92
N ILE A 136 1.56 -5.19 -12.79
CA ILE A 136 2.44 -4.86 -13.91
C ILE A 136 2.59 -6.04 -14.89
N VAL A 137 2.48 -7.26 -14.38
CA VAL A 137 2.73 -8.50 -15.14
C VAL A 137 1.63 -8.80 -16.14
N GLY A 138 0.39 -8.51 -15.79
CA GLY A 138 -0.76 -8.76 -16.67
C GLY A 138 -0.75 -7.92 -17.95
N ALA A 139 -0.03 -6.79 -17.94
CA ALA A 139 -0.02 -5.86 -19.06
C ALA A 139 1.10 -6.13 -20.08
N TRP A 140 2.26 -6.71 -19.68
CA TRP A 140 3.42 -6.74 -20.57
C TRP A 140 4.21 -8.05 -20.64
N ASN A 141 4.52 -8.76 -19.57
CA ASN A 141 5.12 -10.11 -19.51
C ASN A 141 5.64 -10.44 -18.10
N ALA A 142 5.69 -11.74 -17.74
CA ALA A 142 6.20 -12.23 -16.44
C ALA A 142 7.68 -11.86 -16.15
N GLU A 143 8.44 -11.49 -17.16
CA GLU A 143 9.85 -11.09 -17.04
C GLU A 143 10.04 -9.75 -16.33
N TRP A 144 9.14 -8.78 -16.51
CA TRP A 144 9.25 -7.44 -15.92
C TRP A 144 9.07 -7.42 -14.40
N GLN A 145 8.27 -8.33 -13.87
CA GLN A 145 8.10 -8.48 -12.42
C GLN A 145 9.39 -8.93 -11.74
N ASN A 146 10.07 -9.91 -12.33
CA ASN A 146 11.34 -10.37 -11.80
C ASN A 146 12.40 -9.27 -11.83
N ASP A 147 12.36 -8.39 -12.83
CA ASP A 147 13.29 -7.28 -12.96
C ASP A 147 13.04 -6.19 -11.91
N ALA A 148 11.80 -5.80 -11.65
CA ALA A 148 11.48 -4.85 -10.58
C ALA A 148 11.98 -5.35 -9.21
N TRP A 149 11.81 -6.65 -8.91
CA TRP A 149 12.38 -7.27 -7.72
C TRP A 149 13.90 -7.26 -7.70
N ASN A 150 14.53 -7.57 -8.81
CA ASN A 150 15.98 -7.54 -8.93
C ASN A 150 16.57 -6.14 -8.74
N LEU A 151 15.80 -5.09 -9.09
CA LEU A 151 16.18 -3.69 -8.84
C LEU A 151 16.06 -3.29 -7.37
N LEU A 152 15.08 -3.84 -6.63
CA LEU A 152 14.89 -3.55 -5.21
C LEU A 152 15.84 -4.32 -4.29
N LYS A 153 16.23 -5.56 -4.67
CA LYS A 153 17.07 -6.44 -3.85
C LYS A 153 18.35 -5.79 -3.34
N PRO A 154 19.17 -5.09 -4.14
CA PRO A 154 20.40 -4.48 -3.65
C PRO A 154 20.16 -3.45 -2.54
N SER A 155 19.18 -2.57 -2.71
CA SER A 155 18.87 -1.50 -1.76
C SER A 155 18.25 -2.06 -0.47
N LEU A 156 17.40 -3.07 -0.57
CA LEU A 156 16.89 -3.81 0.57
C LEU A 156 18.02 -4.57 1.30
N ALA A 157 18.97 -5.14 0.56
CA ALA A 157 20.10 -5.86 1.15
C ALA A 157 21.04 -4.95 1.95
N ARG A 158 21.23 -3.71 1.53
CA ARG A 158 22.07 -2.71 2.22
C ARG A 158 21.37 -1.96 3.34
N TRP A 159 20.09 -2.23 3.62
CA TRP A 159 19.25 -1.51 4.59
C TRP A 159 18.99 -0.04 4.24
N GLU A 160 19.15 0.32 2.99
CA GLU A 160 18.99 1.69 2.49
C GLU A 160 17.53 2.04 2.16
N LEU A 161 16.65 1.02 2.14
CA LEU A 161 15.24 1.17 1.76
C LEU A 161 14.31 0.64 2.84
N HIS A 162 13.34 1.45 3.24
CA HIS A 162 12.17 1.04 4.02
C HIS A 162 10.96 0.87 3.10
N LEU A 163 10.35 -0.29 3.17
CA LEU A 163 9.28 -0.67 2.26
C LEU A 163 8.09 -1.27 3.02
N ILE A 164 6.90 -0.80 2.70
CA ILE A 164 5.64 -1.51 2.97
C ILE A 164 5.21 -2.13 1.65
N TRP A 165 5.07 -3.43 1.62
CA TRP A 165 4.60 -4.13 0.44
C TRP A 165 3.23 -4.73 0.67
N ALA A 166 2.37 -4.59 -0.33
CA ALA A 166 1.03 -5.12 -0.34
C ALA A 166 0.92 -6.19 -1.44
N THR A 167 0.54 -7.45 -1.08
CA THR A 167 0.57 -8.59 -2.01
C THR A 167 -0.39 -9.71 -1.63
N THR A 168 -0.59 -10.66 -2.54
CA THR A 168 -1.35 -11.89 -2.27
C THR A 168 -0.48 -12.97 -1.62
N ILE A 169 -1.11 -13.96 -0.97
CA ILE A 169 -0.40 -15.09 -0.35
C ILE A 169 0.43 -15.88 -1.36
N ASN A 170 -0.09 -16.05 -2.59
CA ASN A 170 0.60 -16.80 -3.64
C ASN A 170 1.89 -16.11 -4.08
N GLU A 171 1.88 -14.80 -4.16
CA GLU A 171 3.04 -14.01 -4.54
C GLU A 171 4.06 -13.92 -3.43
N TYR A 172 3.61 -13.74 -2.19
CA TYR A 172 4.48 -13.81 -1.03
C TYR A 172 5.28 -15.11 -1.03
N ARG A 173 4.61 -16.25 -1.20
CA ARG A 173 5.26 -17.56 -1.29
C ARG A 173 6.20 -17.70 -2.50
N LYS A 174 5.85 -17.09 -3.61
CA LYS A 174 6.63 -17.19 -4.86
C LYS A 174 7.91 -16.35 -4.80
N TYR A 175 7.85 -15.16 -4.23
CA TYR A 175 8.92 -14.15 -4.35
C TYR A 175 9.71 -13.89 -3.06
N ILE A 176 9.08 -13.97 -1.89
CA ILE A 176 9.75 -13.69 -0.61
C ILE A 176 10.16 -14.95 0.10
N GLU A 177 9.25 -15.88 0.30
CA GLU A 177 9.49 -17.09 1.08
C GLU A 177 10.62 -17.97 0.49
N LYS A 178 10.76 -17.92 -0.85
CA LYS A 178 11.83 -18.67 -1.55
C LYS A 178 13.17 -17.96 -1.61
N ASP A 179 13.24 -16.70 -1.24
CA ASP A 179 14.48 -15.90 -1.27
C ASP A 179 14.96 -15.60 0.16
N PRO A 180 16.00 -16.29 0.67
CA PRO A 180 16.47 -16.11 2.04
C PRO A 180 16.94 -14.67 2.34
N ALA A 181 17.36 -13.90 1.32
CA ALA A 181 17.78 -12.52 1.50
C ALA A 181 16.59 -11.61 1.78
N LEU A 182 15.46 -11.83 1.08
CA LEU A 182 14.22 -11.10 1.29
C LEU A 182 13.51 -11.55 2.56
N GLU A 183 13.46 -12.85 2.86
CA GLU A 183 12.84 -13.37 4.08
C GLU A 183 13.41 -12.76 5.37
N ARG A 184 14.70 -12.44 5.37
CA ARG A 184 15.39 -11.77 6.49
C ARG A 184 15.06 -10.28 6.60
N ARG A 185 14.42 -9.68 5.60
CA ARG A 185 14.13 -8.25 5.52
C ARG A 185 12.65 -7.94 5.73
N PHE A 186 11.81 -8.88 5.37
CA PHE A 186 10.36 -8.73 5.43
C PHE A 186 9.74 -9.48 6.61
N ALA A 187 8.66 -8.92 7.14
CA ALA A 187 7.80 -9.58 8.11
C ALA A 187 6.35 -9.53 7.65
N SER A 188 5.68 -10.67 7.62
CA SER A 188 4.32 -10.79 7.16
C SER A 188 3.31 -10.27 8.18
N VAL A 189 2.29 -9.59 7.67
CA VAL A 189 1.07 -9.20 8.36
C VAL A 189 -0.09 -9.75 7.55
N MET A 190 -0.77 -10.76 8.10
CA MET A 190 -1.97 -11.29 7.46
C MET A 190 -3.13 -10.32 7.67
N VAL A 191 -3.87 -10.06 6.61
CA VAL A 191 -5.05 -9.20 6.61
C VAL A 191 -6.24 -10.05 6.23
N ASP A 192 -6.97 -10.48 7.24
CA ASP A 192 -8.10 -11.39 7.07
C ASP A 192 -9.37 -10.66 6.58
N GLU A 193 -10.32 -11.42 6.03
CA GLU A 193 -11.66 -10.92 5.70
C GLU A 193 -12.35 -10.40 6.97
N PRO A 194 -12.98 -9.19 6.95
CA PRO A 194 -13.70 -8.68 8.10
C PRO A 194 -14.87 -9.60 8.45
N ASN A 195 -15.14 -9.74 9.73
CA ASN A 195 -16.32 -10.48 10.18
C ASN A 195 -17.63 -9.72 9.87
N LYS A 196 -18.78 -10.36 10.13
CA LYS A 196 -20.10 -9.76 9.86
C LYS A 196 -20.27 -8.40 10.57
N ASN A 197 -19.89 -8.31 11.85
CA ASN A 197 -20.07 -7.10 12.65
C ASN A 197 -19.19 -5.95 12.13
N ASP A 198 -17.94 -6.25 11.79
CA ASP A 198 -17.01 -5.30 11.20
C ASP A 198 -17.53 -4.81 9.85
N THR A 199 -18.05 -5.72 9.03
CA THR A 199 -18.63 -5.38 7.73
C THR A 199 -19.85 -4.47 7.87
N LEU A 200 -20.75 -4.75 8.81
CA LEU A 200 -21.91 -3.90 9.08
C LEU A 200 -21.48 -2.47 9.45
N ALA A 201 -20.47 -2.35 10.28
CA ALA A 201 -20.00 -1.07 10.68
C ALA A 201 -19.23 -0.33 9.55
N ILE A 202 -18.47 -1.04 8.68
CA ILE A 202 -17.90 -0.48 7.46
C ILE A 202 -19.03 0.08 6.57
N LEU A 203 -20.07 -0.71 6.30
CA LEU A 203 -21.17 -0.28 5.44
C LEU A 203 -21.97 0.90 6.01
N ARG A 204 -22.19 0.92 7.35
CA ARG A 204 -22.80 2.07 8.02
C ARG A 204 -21.98 3.33 7.86
N TRP A 205 -20.66 3.21 7.86
CA TRP A 205 -19.78 4.35 7.71
C TRP A 205 -19.74 4.88 6.26
N ILE A 206 -19.73 4.02 5.25
CA ILE A 206 -19.72 4.45 3.84
C ILE A 206 -21.11 4.88 3.36
N LYS A 207 -22.18 4.52 4.08
CA LYS A 207 -23.58 4.76 3.76
C LYS A 207 -23.84 6.19 3.30
N ASP A 208 -23.39 7.19 4.08
CA ASP A 208 -23.66 8.59 3.81
C ASP A 208 -23.10 9.05 2.46
N LYS A 209 -21.96 8.49 2.04
CA LYS A 209 -21.36 8.77 0.73
C LYS A 209 -22.18 8.19 -0.40
N TYR A 210 -22.68 6.97 -0.23
CA TYR A 210 -23.56 6.33 -1.21
C TYR A 210 -24.91 7.03 -1.29
N GLU A 211 -25.50 7.40 -0.16
CA GLU A 211 -26.74 8.17 -0.09
C GLU A 211 -26.60 9.52 -0.82
N ALA A 212 -25.51 10.24 -0.58
CA ALA A 212 -25.23 11.51 -1.23
C ALA A 212 -25.01 11.38 -2.74
N HIS A 213 -24.34 10.31 -3.19
CA HIS A 213 -24.05 10.09 -4.60
C HIS A 213 -25.29 9.65 -5.40
N HIS A 214 -26.12 8.77 -4.81
CA HIS A 214 -27.26 8.18 -5.50
C HIS A 214 -28.60 8.86 -5.19
N TRP A 215 -28.63 9.88 -4.31
CA TRP A 215 -29.84 10.63 -3.92
C TRP A 215 -30.93 9.73 -3.32
N ILE A 216 -30.54 8.68 -2.61
CA ILE A 216 -31.42 7.71 -1.93
C ILE A 216 -31.08 7.63 -0.45
N LYS A 217 -32.00 7.06 0.35
CA LYS A 217 -31.72 6.70 1.73
C LYS A 217 -31.60 5.18 1.89
N ILE A 218 -30.55 4.73 2.58
CA ILE A 218 -30.29 3.33 2.86
C ILE A 218 -30.63 3.07 4.34
N THR A 219 -31.57 2.18 4.60
CA THR A 219 -31.94 1.82 5.98
C THR A 219 -30.93 0.85 6.59
N ASP A 220 -30.82 0.81 7.92
CA ASP A 220 -29.97 -0.15 8.61
C ASP A 220 -30.37 -1.60 8.32
N SER A 221 -31.68 -1.85 8.23
CA SER A 221 -32.18 -3.19 7.84
C SER A 221 -31.76 -3.61 6.44
N ALA A 222 -31.63 -2.66 5.51
CA ALA A 222 -31.13 -2.95 4.17
C ALA A 222 -29.64 -3.36 4.21
N ILE A 223 -28.83 -2.66 5.02
CA ILE A 223 -27.41 -2.99 5.23
C ILE A 223 -27.26 -4.39 5.84
N GLU A 224 -28.01 -4.69 6.90
CA GLU A 224 -27.97 -6.01 7.54
C GLU A 224 -28.38 -7.12 6.57
N THR A 225 -29.45 -6.89 5.81
CA THR A 225 -29.93 -7.85 4.80
C THR A 225 -28.90 -8.03 3.68
N ALA A 226 -28.27 -6.96 3.20
CA ALA A 226 -27.23 -7.03 2.17
C ALA A 226 -26.04 -7.88 2.62
N VAL A 227 -25.56 -7.69 3.84
CA VAL A 227 -24.46 -8.49 4.41
C VAL A 227 -24.86 -9.98 4.55
N ASP A 228 -26.07 -10.27 5.07
CA ASP A 228 -26.53 -11.63 5.26
C ASP A 228 -26.73 -12.37 3.95
N LEU A 229 -27.30 -11.72 2.95
CA LEU A 229 -27.46 -12.29 1.62
C LEU A 229 -26.12 -12.48 0.91
N ALA A 230 -25.21 -11.49 1.03
CA ALA A 230 -23.87 -11.60 0.46
C ALA A 230 -23.09 -12.80 1.04
N ILE A 231 -23.13 -12.98 2.37
CA ILE A 231 -22.51 -14.13 3.04
C ILE A 231 -23.10 -15.43 2.54
N LYS A 232 -24.43 -15.49 2.37
CA LYS A 232 -25.15 -16.71 2.05
C LYS A 232 -25.02 -17.13 0.59
N TYR A 233 -25.00 -16.17 -0.33
CA TYR A 233 -25.14 -16.46 -1.77
C TYR A 233 -23.93 -16.11 -2.62
N ILE A 234 -23.01 -15.25 -2.12
CA ILE A 234 -21.81 -14.83 -2.86
C ILE A 234 -20.58 -15.48 -2.24
N SER A 235 -20.08 -16.54 -2.86
CA SER A 235 -18.93 -17.32 -2.38
C SER A 235 -17.60 -16.96 -3.05
N ASP A 236 -17.65 -16.35 -4.23
CA ASP A 236 -16.49 -16.05 -5.07
C ASP A 236 -15.80 -14.72 -4.73
N ARG A 237 -16.41 -13.90 -3.85
CA ARG A 237 -15.88 -12.64 -3.36
C ARG A 237 -15.80 -12.60 -1.84
N LYS A 238 -15.03 -11.66 -1.32
CA LYS A 238 -14.81 -11.44 0.11
C LYS A 238 -15.53 -10.18 0.62
N LEU A 239 -15.84 -10.16 1.92
CA LEU A 239 -16.32 -8.96 2.58
C LEU A 239 -15.19 -7.90 2.67
N PRO A 240 -15.49 -6.61 2.63
CA PRO A 240 -16.83 -6.02 2.52
C PRO A 240 -17.35 -5.93 1.08
N ASP A 241 -16.51 -6.08 0.06
CA ASP A 241 -16.83 -5.83 -1.34
C ASP A 241 -18.06 -6.60 -1.86
N LYS A 242 -18.25 -7.84 -1.41
CA LYS A 242 -19.42 -8.62 -1.85
C LYS A 242 -20.75 -8.13 -1.30
N ALA A 243 -20.72 -7.21 -0.31
CA ALA A 243 -21.92 -6.65 0.32
C ALA A 243 -22.19 -5.19 -0.11
N ILE A 244 -21.30 -4.60 -0.90
CA ILE A 244 -21.43 -3.28 -1.53
C ILE A 244 -22.06 -3.44 -2.92
#